data_6081c8b2889250559159766566b3d15e
#
_entry.id   6081c8b2889250559159766566b3d15e
#
_cell.length_a   1.000
_cell.length_b   1.000
_cell.length_c   1.000
_cell.angle_alpha   90.00
_cell.angle_beta   90.00
_cell.angle_gamma   90.00
#
_symmetry.space_group_name_H-M   'P 1'
#
loop_
_entity.id
_entity.type
_entity.pdbx_description
1 polymer ?
#
loop_
_entity_poly.entity_id
_entity_poly.type
_entity_poly.pdbx_seq_one_letter_code
_entity_poly.pdbx_strand_id
1 'polypeptide(L)'
;MRTPELTRRRMISGTGLVAAASLTGLASRAIGQTAELKPSVPPPPIGRAERLARVAKAQRLMRANGIGAILIEPGASLDYFTGVQWWRSERLTAAVIPATGEPIMITPFFERPSVAESLGIPAEIRTWNEDEEPLKLVADFLRERRLTRLPVGMEETNRFFIPDRLKQQLAGARIVSANPIVRGCRMIKTAAEIALMQAASDITIAAFRHAWPQVRAGMSASDIDAMIGAATRALGGGYDGGLVLVGEATAYPHGSKKPHVVERGSNVLFDCGCSVHGYQSDISRSFVWGADATPEQRRVWEQVAAGQKIAMVAARVGRPAGSVDDAVRAAYTRWGYGPGYKLPGLSHRTGHGIGMEIHEPINLVHGETTRLAPGMCFSNEPGIYLPGKFGIRLEDCFHMTAAGPRWFSTPPASIDLPV
;
A
#
# COMPACT_ATOMS: atom_id res chain seq x y z
N MET A 1 25.34 -6.50 -62.46
CA MET A 1 26.48 -7.36 -62.83
C MET A 1 26.90 -8.18 -61.65
N ARG A 2 26.60 -9.46 -61.73
CA ARG A 2 27.36 -10.64 -61.31
C ARG A 2 27.80 -10.73 -59.84
N THR A 3 27.10 -11.59 -59.10
CA THR A 3 27.67 -12.59 -58.17
C THR A 3 28.60 -13.57 -58.89
N PRO A 4 29.51 -14.34 -58.25
CA PRO A 4 29.17 -15.61 -57.64
C PRO A 4 29.99 -15.94 -56.36
N GLU A 5 29.41 -16.71 -55.40
CA GLU A 5 29.39 -18.18 -55.19
C GLU A 5 30.68 -18.81 -54.59
N LEU A 6 30.41 -19.38 -53.39
CA LEU A 6 30.76 -20.74 -52.89
C LEU A 6 32.19 -21.32 -53.08
N THR A 7 32.77 -21.82 -51.95
CA THR A 7 33.01 -23.26 -51.83
C THR A 7 33.51 -23.72 -50.45
N ARG A 8 33.10 -24.94 -50.13
CA ARG A 8 33.33 -25.80 -48.94
C ARG A 8 34.71 -26.47 -48.93
N ARG A 9 35.01 -27.00 -47.71
CA ARG A 9 35.76 -28.27 -47.38
C ARG A 9 37.07 -28.02 -46.65
N ARG A 10 37.50 -28.77 -45.68
CA ARG A 10 37.20 -30.06 -44.98
C ARG A 10 38.22 -30.23 -43.83
N MET A 11 37.75 -30.81 -42.75
CA MET A 11 38.34 -31.82 -41.86
C MET A 11 39.87 -32.05 -41.82
N ILE A 12 40.41 -32.20 -40.60
CA ILE A 12 40.95 -33.49 -40.10
C ILE A 12 41.31 -33.38 -38.60
N SER A 13 40.99 -34.42 -37.91
CA SER A 13 41.17 -34.91 -36.56
C SER A 13 42.58 -34.88 -35.97
N GLY A 14 42.69 -34.79 -34.65
CA GLY A 14 43.87 -35.13 -33.86
C GLY A 14 43.55 -35.27 -32.37
N THR A 15 43.51 -36.52 -31.92
CA THR A 15 43.34 -36.99 -30.55
C THR A 15 44.50 -36.62 -29.62
N GLY A 16 44.19 -36.28 -28.37
CA GLY A 16 45.16 -36.16 -27.28
C GLY A 16 44.50 -36.08 -25.93
N LEU A 17 44.29 -37.20 -25.26
CA LEU A 17 43.92 -37.28 -23.83
C LEU A 17 45.07 -36.83 -22.94
N VAL A 18 44.79 -35.90 -21.98
CA VAL A 18 45.41 -35.94 -20.65
C VAL A 18 44.39 -35.51 -19.63
N ALA A 19 44.11 -36.42 -18.70
CA ALA A 19 43.24 -36.16 -17.54
C ALA A 19 44.05 -35.40 -16.46
N ALA A 20 43.44 -34.38 -15.90
CA ALA A 20 43.79 -33.86 -14.59
C ALA A 20 42.50 -33.49 -13.85
N ALA A 21 42.14 -34.36 -12.93
CA ALA A 21 41.05 -34.13 -11.97
C ALA A 21 41.50 -33.10 -10.97
N SER A 22 40.74 -31.99 -10.87
CA SER A 22 40.78 -31.06 -9.73
C SER A 22 39.36 -30.91 -9.21
N LEU A 23 39.10 -31.60 -8.12
CA LEU A 23 37.90 -31.43 -7.28
C LEU A 23 37.87 -30.01 -6.71
N THR A 24 37.02 -29.16 -7.24
CA THR A 24 36.48 -28.02 -6.51
C THR A 24 34.98 -28.20 -6.47
N GLY A 25 34.50 -28.69 -5.34
CA GLY A 25 33.09 -28.81 -5.04
C GLY A 25 32.47 -27.42 -4.89
N LEU A 26 32.00 -26.83 -5.98
CA LEU A 26 31.00 -25.81 -5.99
C LEU A 26 29.66 -26.53 -5.97
N ALA A 27 29.02 -26.53 -4.80
CA ALA A 27 27.64 -26.94 -4.68
C ALA A 27 26.81 -26.06 -5.63
N SER A 28 26.53 -26.56 -6.83
CA SER A 28 25.45 -26.03 -7.67
C SER A 28 24.16 -26.21 -6.88
N ARG A 29 23.74 -25.15 -6.17
CA ARG A 29 22.34 -25.07 -5.74
C ARG A 29 21.51 -25.24 -7.00
N ALA A 30 20.81 -26.37 -7.07
CA ALA A 30 19.84 -26.64 -8.12
C ALA A 30 18.99 -25.39 -8.33
N ILE A 31 19.04 -24.84 -9.54
CA ILE A 31 18.08 -23.82 -9.99
C ILE A 31 16.76 -24.59 -10.05
N GLY A 32 15.97 -24.50 -8.98
CA GLY A 32 14.63 -25.05 -8.96
C GLY A 32 13.88 -24.42 -10.13
N GLN A 33 13.26 -25.24 -10.96
CA GLN A 33 12.28 -24.78 -11.94
C GLN A 33 11.33 -23.85 -11.18
N THR A 34 11.23 -22.59 -11.60
CA THR A 34 10.24 -21.65 -11.05
C THR A 34 8.88 -22.29 -11.29
N ALA A 35 8.21 -22.66 -10.19
CA ALA A 35 6.86 -23.24 -10.29
C ALA A 35 5.97 -22.27 -11.07
N GLU A 36 5.17 -22.81 -11.97
CA GLU A 36 4.21 -22.03 -12.74
C GLU A 36 3.29 -21.28 -11.74
N LEU A 37 3.25 -19.95 -11.85
CA LEU A 37 2.38 -19.12 -11.03
C LEU A 37 0.93 -19.33 -11.48
N LYS A 38 0.10 -19.73 -10.54
CA LYS A 38 -1.36 -19.89 -10.79
C LYS A 38 -2.11 -18.79 -10.09
N PRO A 39 -3.07 -18.13 -10.77
CA PRO A 39 -3.90 -17.12 -10.13
C PRO A 39 -4.59 -17.68 -8.89
N SER A 40 -4.57 -16.92 -7.81
CA SER A 40 -5.37 -17.21 -6.62
C SER A 40 -6.84 -16.87 -6.90
N VAL A 41 -7.75 -17.60 -6.26
CA VAL A 41 -9.17 -17.23 -6.28
C VAL A 41 -9.40 -16.22 -5.14
N PRO A 42 -9.62 -14.93 -5.46
CA PRO A 42 -9.81 -13.93 -4.42
C PRO A 42 -11.17 -14.09 -3.75
N PRO A 43 -11.34 -13.59 -2.51
CA PRO A 43 -12.66 -13.40 -1.92
C PRO A 43 -13.54 -12.51 -2.81
N PRO A 44 -14.88 -12.62 -2.70
CA PRO A 44 -15.77 -11.80 -3.50
C PRO A 44 -15.57 -10.31 -3.20
N PRO A 45 -15.77 -9.42 -4.21
CA PRO A 45 -15.70 -7.98 -4.01
C PRO A 45 -16.80 -7.49 -3.07
N ILE A 46 -16.60 -6.30 -2.51
CA ILE A 46 -17.59 -5.67 -1.63
C ILE A 46 -18.89 -5.45 -2.37
N GLY A 47 -19.96 -6.08 -1.88
CA GLY A 47 -21.28 -6.05 -2.52
C GLY A 47 -22.12 -4.84 -2.11
N ARG A 48 -23.26 -4.69 -2.82
CA ARG A 48 -24.22 -3.59 -2.64
C ARG A 48 -24.71 -3.46 -1.20
N ALA A 49 -25.05 -4.57 -0.54
CA ALA A 49 -25.58 -4.54 0.82
C ALA A 49 -24.59 -3.91 1.82
N GLU A 50 -23.29 -4.25 1.70
CA GLU A 50 -22.25 -3.67 2.54
C GLU A 50 -22.03 -2.20 2.23
N ARG A 51 -22.02 -1.79 0.95
CA ARG A 51 -21.91 -0.37 0.57
C ARG A 51 -23.08 0.46 1.13
N LEU A 52 -24.29 -0.05 1.11
CA LEU A 52 -25.45 0.60 1.74
C LEU A 52 -25.30 0.70 3.26
N ALA A 53 -24.76 -0.32 3.93
CA ALA A 53 -24.47 -0.28 5.34
C ALA A 53 -23.39 0.79 5.69
N ARG A 54 -22.38 0.98 4.82
CA ARG A 54 -21.36 2.04 4.92
C ARG A 54 -21.96 3.43 4.80
N VAL A 55 -22.84 3.65 3.81
CA VAL A 55 -23.58 4.91 3.66
C VAL A 55 -24.43 5.18 4.90
N ALA A 56 -25.17 4.18 5.39
CA ALA A 56 -25.97 4.31 6.61
C ALA A 56 -25.11 4.63 7.84
N LYS A 57 -23.90 4.05 7.95
CA LYS A 57 -22.93 4.37 9.01
C LYS A 57 -22.47 5.82 8.89
N ALA A 58 -22.11 6.29 7.70
CA ALA A 58 -21.72 7.69 7.45
C ALA A 58 -22.84 8.66 7.84
N GLN A 59 -24.08 8.34 7.48
CA GLN A 59 -25.25 9.14 7.82
C GLN A 59 -25.48 9.23 9.35
N ARG A 60 -25.30 8.14 10.08
CA ARG A 60 -25.37 8.17 11.56
C ARG A 60 -24.28 9.09 12.14
N LEU A 61 -23.04 8.95 11.63
CA LEU A 61 -21.91 9.76 12.08
C LEU A 61 -22.11 11.24 11.72
N MET A 62 -22.63 11.56 10.54
CA MET A 62 -22.97 12.95 10.17
C MET A 62 -23.98 13.57 11.15
N ARG A 63 -25.07 12.88 11.46
CA ARG A 63 -26.06 13.38 12.44
C ARG A 63 -25.45 13.60 13.82
N ALA A 64 -24.61 12.68 14.28
CA ALA A 64 -23.91 12.79 15.58
C ALA A 64 -22.93 14.00 15.60
N ASN A 65 -22.39 14.40 14.45
CA ASN A 65 -21.44 15.51 14.31
C ASN A 65 -22.10 16.81 13.79
N GLY A 66 -23.41 16.83 13.59
CA GLY A 66 -24.13 18.02 13.09
C GLY A 66 -23.74 18.41 11.66
N ILE A 67 -23.31 17.45 10.82
CA ILE A 67 -22.94 17.64 9.41
C ILE A 67 -24.13 17.27 8.53
N GLY A 68 -24.49 18.16 7.59
CA GLY A 68 -25.65 17.97 6.71
C GLY A 68 -25.41 17.05 5.52
N ALA A 69 -24.22 17.11 4.95
CA ALA A 69 -23.79 16.27 3.84
C ALA A 69 -22.27 16.16 3.82
N ILE A 70 -21.75 15.12 3.15
CA ILE A 70 -20.33 15.03 2.79
C ILE A 70 -20.21 15.00 1.27
N LEU A 71 -19.16 15.67 0.75
CA LEU A 71 -18.77 15.62 -0.65
C LEU A 71 -17.48 14.81 -0.78
N ILE A 72 -17.53 13.77 -1.60
CA ILE A 72 -16.45 12.81 -1.81
C ILE A 72 -16.00 12.87 -3.27
N GLU A 73 -14.72 13.19 -3.49
CA GLU A 73 -14.06 13.17 -4.81
C GLU A 73 -13.58 11.76 -5.19
N PRO A 74 -13.13 11.56 -6.46
CA PRO A 74 -12.52 10.30 -6.90
C PRO A 74 -11.35 9.88 -6.01
N GLY A 75 -11.26 8.58 -5.79
CA GLY A 75 -10.29 7.91 -4.95
C GLY A 75 -10.93 6.81 -4.10
N ALA A 76 -10.20 6.31 -3.13
CA ALA A 76 -10.62 5.19 -2.31
C ALA A 76 -11.96 5.42 -1.58
N SER A 77 -12.24 6.65 -1.11
CA SER A 77 -13.51 6.95 -0.44
C SER A 77 -14.70 6.92 -1.38
N LEU A 78 -14.55 7.35 -2.64
CA LEU A 78 -15.61 7.27 -3.63
C LEU A 78 -15.98 5.80 -3.90
N ASP A 79 -14.99 4.95 -4.18
CA ASP A 79 -15.20 3.51 -4.33
C ASP A 79 -15.77 2.88 -3.06
N TYR A 80 -15.24 3.21 -1.88
CA TYR A 80 -15.70 2.69 -0.58
C TYR A 80 -17.21 2.84 -0.38
N PHE A 81 -17.75 4.03 -0.67
CA PHE A 81 -19.18 4.31 -0.48
C PHE A 81 -20.05 3.91 -1.66
N THR A 82 -19.58 4.16 -2.88
CA THR A 82 -20.42 4.09 -4.07
C THR A 82 -20.12 2.92 -5.01
N GLY A 83 -18.91 2.38 -4.98
CA GLY A 83 -18.41 1.40 -5.95
C GLY A 83 -17.80 2.04 -7.19
N VAL A 84 -17.91 3.36 -7.34
CA VAL A 84 -17.37 4.06 -8.51
C VAL A 84 -15.86 4.18 -8.39
N GLN A 85 -15.15 3.49 -9.27
CA GLN A 85 -13.71 3.58 -9.43
C GLN A 85 -13.39 4.64 -10.47
N TRP A 86 -12.91 5.78 -10.01
CA TRP A 86 -12.64 6.94 -10.85
C TRP A 86 -11.34 7.63 -10.46
N TRP A 87 -10.70 8.27 -11.43
CA TRP A 87 -9.49 9.08 -11.17
C TRP A 87 -9.80 10.57 -11.14
N ARG A 88 -8.95 11.35 -10.52
CA ARG A 88 -9.05 12.80 -10.50
C ARG A 88 -8.56 13.39 -11.81
N SER A 89 -9.43 14.18 -12.45
CA SER A 89 -9.09 15.06 -13.55
C SER A 89 -9.39 16.51 -13.13
N GLU A 90 -9.20 17.49 -14.01
CA GLU A 90 -9.64 18.88 -13.79
C GLU A 90 -11.15 19.00 -13.64
N ARG A 91 -11.90 18.04 -14.19
CA ARG A 91 -13.36 17.97 -14.11
C ARG A 91 -13.83 17.41 -12.77
N LEU A 92 -14.99 17.87 -12.33
CA LEU A 92 -15.60 17.34 -11.12
C LEU A 92 -16.42 16.08 -11.42
N THR A 93 -15.98 14.95 -10.90
CA THR A 93 -16.81 13.80 -10.58
C THR A 93 -16.83 13.65 -9.07
N ALA A 94 -18.00 13.50 -8.44
CA ALA A 94 -18.11 13.42 -6.98
C ALA A 94 -19.41 12.73 -6.55
N ALA A 95 -19.40 12.16 -5.35
CA ALA A 95 -20.61 11.79 -4.64
C ALA A 95 -20.95 12.86 -3.61
N VAL A 96 -22.24 13.18 -3.47
CA VAL A 96 -22.74 13.94 -2.33
C VAL A 96 -23.66 13.03 -1.51
N ILE A 97 -23.23 12.70 -0.30
CA ILE A 97 -23.96 11.82 0.62
C ILE A 97 -24.63 12.72 1.68
N PRO A 98 -25.97 12.82 1.69
CA PRO A 98 -26.68 13.60 2.70
C PRO A 98 -26.78 12.85 4.03
N ALA A 99 -26.96 13.55 5.13
CA ALA A 99 -27.18 12.96 6.46
C ALA A 99 -28.44 12.06 6.54
N THR A 100 -29.37 12.23 5.59
CA THR A 100 -30.58 11.40 5.42
C THR A 100 -30.99 11.36 3.96
N GLY A 101 -31.52 10.20 3.51
CA GLY A 101 -31.94 9.98 2.13
C GLY A 101 -30.82 9.47 1.23
N GLU A 102 -31.09 9.41 -0.06
CA GLU A 102 -30.18 8.81 -1.05
C GLU A 102 -29.06 9.79 -1.45
N PRO A 103 -27.84 9.27 -1.69
CA PRO A 103 -26.75 10.01 -2.32
C PRO A 103 -27.07 10.43 -3.74
N ILE A 104 -26.33 11.43 -4.24
CA ILE A 104 -26.25 11.71 -5.68
C ILE A 104 -24.81 11.57 -6.16
N MET A 105 -24.67 11.25 -7.44
CA MET A 105 -23.41 11.40 -8.19
C MET A 105 -23.47 12.63 -9.07
N ILE A 106 -22.38 13.34 -9.18
CA ILE A 106 -22.19 14.48 -10.09
C ILE A 106 -21.01 14.16 -11.00
N THR A 107 -21.20 14.29 -12.30
CA THR A 107 -20.16 13.94 -13.29
C THR A 107 -20.42 14.69 -14.61
N PRO A 108 -19.40 14.91 -15.48
CA PRO A 108 -19.63 15.42 -16.82
C PRO A 108 -20.64 14.55 -17.58
N PHE A 109 -21.43 15.20 -18.45
CA PHE A 109 -22.48 14.49 -19.21
C PHE A 109 -21.95 13.29 -20.01
N PHE A 110 -20.80 13.45 -20.65
CA PHE A 110 -20.19 12.39 -21.47
C PHE A 110 -19.62 11.22 -20.66
N GLU A 111 -19.33 11.40 -19.35
CA GLU A 111 -18.83 10.34 -18.45
C GLU A 111 -19.95 9.57 -17.75
N ARG A 112 -21.21 10.05 -17.86
CA ARG A 112 -22.37 9.44 -17.18
C ARG A 112 -22.52 7.93 -17.42
N PRO A 113 -22.37 7.40 -18.66
CA PRO A 113 -22.49 5.97 -18.90
C PRO A 113 -21.47 5.14 -18.10
N SER A 114 -20.21 5.54 -18.12
CA SER A 114 -19.11 4.83 -17.44
C SER A 114 -19.23 4.89 -15.92
N VAL A 115 -19.68 6.03 -15.37
CA VAL A 115 -20.00 6.15 -13.93
C VAL A 115 -21.16 5.23 -13.56
N ALA A 116 -22.19 5.15 -14.40
CA ALA A 116 -23.36 4.29 -14.14
C ALA A 116 -23.01 2.79 -14.15
N GLU A 117 -22.08 2.36 -14.98
CA GLU A 117 -21.61 0.96 -15.04
C GLU A 117 -20.98 0.48 -13.73
N SER A 118 -20.22 1.35 -13.04
CA SER A 118 -19.52 1.02 -11.81
C SER A 118 -20.30 1.34 -10.52
N LEU A 119 -21.43 2.05 -10.63
CA LEU A 119 -22.22 2.49 -9.48
C LEU A 119 -22.90 1.31 -8.75
N GLY A 120 -22.37 0.98 -7.57
CA GLY A 120 -22.78 -0.16 -6.76
C GLY A 120 -23.94 0.11 -5.78
N ILE A 121 -24.48 1.34 -5.73
CA ILE A 121 -25.59 1.74 -4.86
C ILE A 121 -26.64 2.52 -5.63
N PRO A 122 -27.90 2.64 -5.16
CA PRO A 122 -28.86 3.58 -5.72
C PRO A 122 -28.36 5.01 -5.49
N ALA A 123 -28.24 5.77 -6.58
CA ALA A 123 -27.98 7.21 -6.54
C ALA A 123 -28.48 7.85 -7.84
N GLU A 124 -29.04 9.04 -7.74
CA GLU A 124 -29.30 9.88 -8.92
C GLU A 124 -27.97 10.35 -9.50
N ILE A 125 -27.80 10.29 -10.83
CA ILE A 125 -26.62 10.85 -11.51
C ILE A 125 -27.02 12.17 -12.16
N ARG A 126 -26.51 13.28 -11.62
CA ARG A 126 -26.63 14.62 -12.18
C ARG A 126 -25.42 14.94 -13.02
N THR A 127 -25.67 15.48 -14.20
CA THR A 127 -24.61 15.80 -15.16
C THR A 127 -24.51 17.28 -15.45
N TRP A 128 -23.33 17.70 -15.88
CA TRP A 128 -23.00 19.05 -16.29
C TRP A 128 -22.24 19.02 -17.62
N ASN A 129 -22.40 20.08 -18.42
CA ASN A 129 -21.69 20.30 -19.67
C ASN A 129 -20.44 21.17 -19.44
N GLU A 130 -19.47 21.15 -20.35
CA GLU A 130 -18.18 21.82 -20.22
C GLU A 130 -18.28 23.36 -19.96
N ASP A 131 -19.39 23.99 -20.35
CA ASP A 131 -19.68 25.40 -20.14
C ASP A 131 -20.51 25.69 -18.88
N GLU A 132 -20.78 24.67 -18.03
CA GLU A 132 -21.57 24.80 -16.82
C GLU A 132 -20.73 24.72 -15.55
N GLU A 133 -21.23 25.28 -14.45
CA GLU A 133 -20.58 25.22 -13.13
C GLU A 133 -21.08 24.00 -12.34
N PRO A 134 -20.27 22.95 -12.18
CA PRO A 134 -20.71 21.69 -11.54
C PRO A 134 -21.08 21.86 -10.06
N LEU A 135 -20.45 22.81 -9.34
CA LEU A 135 -20.78 23.04 -7.92
C LEU A 135 -22.18 23.65 -7.73
N LYS A 136 -22.78 24.18 -8.80
CA LYS A 136 -24.20 24.58 -8.80
C LYS A 136 -25.10 23.38 -8.53
N LEU A 137 -24.81 22.21 -9.12
CA LEU A 137 -25.58 20.97 -8.89
C LEU A 137 -25.48 20.51 -7.42
N VAL A 138 -24.32 20.68 -6.79
CA VAL A 138 -24.15 20.44 -5.35
C VAL A 138 -25.01 21.40 -4.54
N ALA A 139 -24.94 22.70 -4.84
CA ALA A 139 -25.71 23.73 -4.15
C ALA A 139 -27.23 23.52 -4.28
N ASP A 140 -27.68 23.16 -5.49
CA ASP A 140 -29.10 22.90 -5.76
C ASP A 140 -29.58 21.65 -4.99
N PHE A 141 -28.83 20.56 -4.97
CA PHE A 141 -29.12 19.39 -4.14
C PHE A 141 -29.24 19.74 -2.65
N LEU A 142 -28.31 20.55 -2.13
CA LEU A 142 -28.38 20.99 -0.72
C LEU A 142 -29.62 21.84 -0.43
N ARG A 143 -30.07 22.69 -1.38
CA ARG A 143 -31.30 23.47 -1.28
C ARG A 143 -32.53 22.57 -1.29
N GLU A 144 -32.63 21.66 -2.25
CA GLU A 144 -33.73 20.68 -2.39
C GLU A 144 -33.89 19.84 -1.12
N ARG A 145 -32.78 19.44 -0.50
CA ARG A 145 -32.77 18.65 0.73
C ARG A 145 -32.87 19.49 2.01
N ARG A 146 -32.96 20.82 1.91
CA ARG A 146 -33.00 21.77 3.04
C ARG A 146 -31.79 21.67 3.97
N LEU A 147 -30.62 21.39 3.41
CA LEU A 147 -29.36 21.19 4.15
C LEU A 147 -28.48 22.44 4.20
N THR A 148 -28.90 23.58 3.59
CA THR A 148 -28.08 24.78 3.43
C THR A 148 -27.64 25.44 4.73
N ARG A 149 -28.34 25.16 5.85
CA ARG A 149 -27.99 25.68 7.19
C ARG A 149 -27.02 24.77 7.95
N LEU A 150 -26.78 23.57 7.47
CA LEU A 150 -25.87 22.59 8.06
C LEU A 150 -24.50 22.62 7.35
N PRO A 151 -23.42 22.29 8.05
CA PRO A 151 -22.10 22.19 7.44
C PRO A 151 -22.07 21.12 6.36
N VAL A 152 -21.22 21.36 5.33
CA VAL A 152 -20.82 20.36 4.34
C VAL A 152 -19.43 19.86 4.70
N GLY A 153 -19.31 18.57 4.96
CA GLY A 153 -18.04 17.93 5.23
C GLY A 153 -17.26 17.63 3.93
N MET A 154 -15.97 17.89 3.94
CA MET A 154 -15.05 17.53 2.86
C MET A 154 -13.84 16.82 3.43
N GLU A 155 -13.29 15.85 2.67
CA GLU A 155 -12.04 15.20 3.03
C GLU A 155 -10.87 16.18 2.93
N GLU A 156 -9.82 15.95 3.70
CA GLU A 156 -8.61 16.77 3.68
C GLU A 156 -7.88 16.76 2.32
N THR A 157 -8.14 15.74 1.51
CA THR A 157 -7.59 15.57 0.17
C THR A 157 -8.43 16.24 -0.93
N ASN A 158 -9.59 16.84 -0.60
CA ASN A 158 -10.40 17.55 -1.58
C ASN A 158 -9.63 18.75 -2.14
N ARG A 159 -9.70 18.92 -3.45
CA ARG A 159 -9.05 20.04 -4.13
C ARG A 159 -9.68 21.38 -3.73
N PHE A 160 -8.85 22.38 -3.51
CA PHE A 160 -9.28 23.69 -2.99
C PHE A 160 -10.36 24.37 -3.82
N PHE A 161 -10.37 24.20 -5.14
CA PHE A 161 -11.38 24.84 -5.99
C PHE A 161 -12.82 24.40 -5.64
N ILE A 162 -13.00 23.21 -5.04
CA ILE A 162 -14.32 22.68 -4.69
C ILE A 162 -14.97 23.50 -3.56
N PRO A 163 -14.34 23.61 -2.37
CA PRO A 163 -14.92 24.48 -1.32
C PRO A 163 -15.01 25.95 -1.75
N ASP A 164 -14.05 26.45 -2.55
CA ASP A 164 -14.05 27.83 -3.02
C ASP A 164 -15.25 28.11 -3.93
N ARG A 165 -15.44 27.34 -4.99
CA ARG A 165 -16.56 27.50 -5.92
C ARG A 165 -17.91 27.15 -5.27
N LEU A 166 -17.97 26.16 -4.37
CA LEU A 166 -19.21 25.85 -3.66
C LEU A 166 -19.69 27.05 -2.84
N LYS A 167 -18.77 27.80 -2.19
CA LYS A 167 -19.13 29.04 -1.47
C LYS A 167 -19.67 30.13 -2.39
N GLN A 168 -19.21 30.16 -3.64
CA GLN A 168 -19.74 31.10 -4.66
C GLN A 168 -21.16 30.69 -5.08
N GLN A 169 -21.46 29.40 -5.19
CA GLN A 169 -22.79 28.90 -5.55
C GLN A 169 -23.78 28.87 -4.37
N LEU A 170 -23.29 28.84 -3.13
CA LEU A 170 -24.08 28.75 -1.92
C LEU A 170 -23.51 29.72 -0.87
N ALA A 171 -23.99 30.97 -0.90
CA ALA A 171 -23.56 31.98 0.06
C ALA A 171 -23.81 31.51 1.50
N GLY A 172 -22.81 31.68 2.37
CA GLY A 172 -22.86 31.23 3.76
C GLY A 172 -22.63 29.73 3.97
N ALA A 173 -22.24 28.96 2.93
CA ALA A 173 -21.88 27.57 3.08
C ALA A 173 -20.75 27.38 4.10
N ARG A 174 -21.01 26.57 5.13
CA ARG A 174 -20.02 26.20 6.14
C ARG A 174 -19.33 24.91 5.70
N ILE A 175 -18.05 25.00 5.37
CA ILE A 175 -17.24 23.82 5.02
C ILE A 175 -16.48 23.39 6.27
N VAL A 176 -16.54 22.09 6.57
CA VAL A 176 -15.88 21.45 7.72
C VAL A 176 -15.17 20.17 7.27
N SER A 177 -14.27 19.66 8.12
CA SER A 177 -13.63 18.37 7.84
C SER A 177 -14.64 17.23 7.92
N ALA A 178 -14.62 16.34 6.90
CA ALA A 178 -15.36 15.08 6.89
C ALA A 178 -14.59 13.95 7.60
N ASN A 179 -13.37 14.19 8.12
CA ASN A 179 -12.54 13.16 8.75
C ASN A 179 -13.27 12.37 9.86
N PRO A 180 -14.08 12.96 10.77
CA PRO A 180 -14.82 12.18 11.75
C PRO A 180 -15.77 11.17 11.13
N ILE A 181 -16.28 11.44 9.93
CA ILE A 181 -17.21 10.57 9.21
C ILE A 181 -16.46 9.54 8.40
N VAL A 182 -15.60 9.97 7.51
CA VAL A 182 -14.90 9.09 6.54
C VAL A 182 -13.91 8.17 7.25
N ARG A 183 -13.06 8.73 8.11
CA ARG A 183 -12.13 7.93 8.94
C ARG A 183 -12.90 7.01 9.89
N GLY A 184 -13.98 7.50 10.52
CA GLY A 184 -14.86 6.70 11.36
C GLY A 184 -15.51 5.52 10.63
N CYS A 185 -15.73 5.63 9.31
CA CYS A 185 -16.21 4.54 8.47
C CYS A 185 -15.07 3.57 8.10
N ARG A 186 -13.98 4.08 7.52
CA ARG A 186 -12.91 3.28 6.89
C ARG A 186 -11.94 2.64 7.88
N MET A 187 -11.71 3.27 9.04
CA MET A 187 -10.72 2.82 10.02
C MET A 187 -11.00 1.45 10.59
N ILE A 188 -12.27 1.09 10.78
CA ILE A 188 -12.70 -0.22 11.31
C ILE A 188 -13.16 -1.09 10.15
N LYS A 189 -12.33 -2.05 9.78
CA LYS A 189 -12.59 -2.98 8.67
C LYS A 189 -13.58 -4.07 9.07
N THR A 190 -14.44 -4.44 8.14
CA THR A 190 -15.33 -5.60 8.25
C THR A 190 -14.55 -6.90 8.00
N ALA A 191 -15.17 -8.04 8.27
CA ALA A 191 -14.58 -9.35 7.98
C ALA A 191 -14.31 -9.54 6.48
N ALA A 192 -15.18 -8.98 5.59
CA ALA A 192 -15.01 -9.03 4.15
C ALA A 192 -13.79 -8.21 3.69
N GLU A 193 -13.62 -7.00 4.24
CA GLU A 193 -12.45 -6.16 3.98
C GLU A 193 -11.14 -6.82 4.45
N ILE A 194 -11.13 -7.42 5.64
CA ILE A 194 -9.98 -8.17 6.19
C ILE A 194 -9.64 -9.37 5.30
N ALA A 195 -10.64 -10.08 4.76
CA ALA A 195 -10.38 -11.20 3.86
C ALA A 195 -9.71 -10.77 2.55
N LEU A 196 -10.10 -9.61 2.00
CA LEU A 196 -9.47 -9.03 0.80
C LEU A 196 -8.02 -8.61 1.07
N MET A 197 -7.74 -7.99 2.23
CA MET A 197 -6.38 -7.64 2.66
C MET A 197 -5.52 -8.89 2.90
N GLN A 198 -6.11 -9.97 3.44
CA GLN A 198 -5.42 -11.26 3.58
C GLN A 198 -5.01 -11.81 2.21
N ALA A 199 -5.93 -11.83 1.24
CA ALA A 199 -5.62 -12.28 -0.12
C ALA A 199 -4.52 -11.43 -0.79
N ALA A 200 -4.54 -10.11 -0.59
CA ALA A 200 -3.48 -9.22 -1.07
C ALA A 200 -2.12 -9.57 -0.44
N SER A 201 -2.09 -9.80 0.88
CA SER A 201 -0.87 -10.18 1.60
C SER A 201 -0.32 -11.55 1.14
N ASP A 202 -1.19 -12.52 0.92
CA ASP A 202 -0.81 -13.86 0.43
C ASP A 202 -0.21 -13.78 -0.98
N ILE A 203 -0.78 -12.98 -1.88
CA ILE A 203 -0.26 -12.75 -3.22
C ILE A 203 1.12 -12.08 -3.17
N THR A 204 1.30 -11.05 -2.35
CA THR A 204 2.59 -10.36 -2.22
C THR A 204 3.70 -11.30 -1.74
N ILE A 205 3.42 -12.11 -0.71
CA ILE A 205 4.39 -13.11 -0.23
C ILE A 205 4.70 -14.16 -1.30
N ALA A 206 3.70 -14.61 -2.06
CA ALA A 206 3.92 -15.56 -3.16
C ALA A 206 4.77 -14.94 -4.28
N ALA A 207 4.53 -13.67 -4.63
CA ALA A 207 5.34 -12.92 -5.60
C ALA A 207 6.79 -12.77 -5.13
N PHE A 208 7.03 -12.46 -3.85
CA PHE A 208 8.37 -12.38 -3.28
C PHE A 208 9.10 -13.73 -3.31
N ARG A 209 8.41 -14.81 -2.94
CA ARG A 209 8.97 -16.19 -3.04
C ARG A 209 9.36 -16.56 -4.46
N HIS A 210 8.62 -16.09 -5.45
CA HIS A 210 8.95 -16.28 -6.85
C HIS A 210 10.13 -15.41 -7.29
N ALA A 211 10.15 -14.14 -6.91
CA ALA A 211 11.14 -13.16 -7.36
C ALA A 211 12.51 -13.33 -6.66
N TRP A 212 12.53 -13.53 -5.34
CA TRP A 212 13.76 -13.59 -4.55
C TRP A 212 14.85 -14.53 -5.12
N PRO A 213 14.59 -15.81 -5.45
CA PRO A 213 15.62 -16.69 -6.00
C PRO A 213 16.07 -16.32 -7.41
N GLN A 214 15.40 -15.40 -8.07
CA GLN A 214 15.72 -14.93 -9.42
C GLN A 214 16.57 -13.66 -9.45
N VAL A 215 16.83 -13.03 -8.32
CA VAL A 215 17.73 -11.86 -8.23
C VAL A 215 19.13 -12.26 -8.67
N ARG A 216 19.78 -11.44 -9.52
CA ARG A 216 21.10 -11.70 -10.11
C ARG A 216 21.99 -10.45 -9.99
N ALA A 217 23.31 -10.67 -10.04
CA ALA A 217 24.28 -9.58 -10.14
C ALA A 217 23.97 -8.70 -11.34
N GLY A 218 24.16 -7.39 -11.17
CA GLY A 218 23.92 -6.38 -12.21
C GLY A 218 22.46 -5.94 -12.36
N MET A 219 21.49 -6.61 -11.74
CA MET A 219 20.11 -6.14 -11.74
C MET A 219 19.98 -4.80 -11.01
N SER A 220 19.23 -3.89 -11.62
CA SER A 220 18.80 -2.64 -10.98
C SER A 220 17.56 -2.85 -10.10
N ALA A 221 17.23 -1.85 -9.29
CA ALA A 221 15.97 -1.82 -8.53
C ALA A 221 14.75 -1.98 -9.44
N SER A 222 14.74 -1.33 -10.60
CA SER A 222 13.63 -1.42 -11.56
C SER A 222 13.49 -2.78 -12.22
N ASP A 223 14.58 -3.51 -12.46
CA ASP A 223 14.51 -4.89 -12.99
C ASP A 223 13.83 -5.82 -11.98
N ILE A 224 14.16 -5.67 -10.69
CA ILE A 224 13.57 -6.47 -9.61
C ILE A 224 12.10 -6.09 -9.41
N ASP A 225 11.78 -4.80 -9.41
CA ASP A 225 10.40 -4.31 -9.29
C ASP A 225 9.51 -4.84 -10.42
N ALA A 226 10.01 -4.79 -11.67
CA ALA A 226 9.30 -5.33 -12.83
C ALA A 226 9.02 -6.84 -12.70
N MET A 227 9.99 -7.61 -12.14
CA MET A 227 9.86 -9.04 -11.89
C MET A 227 8.81 -9.33 -10.80
N ILE A 228 8.84 -8.59 -9.70
CA ILE A 228 7.82 -8.69 -8.63
C ILE A 228 6.44 -8.36 -9.18
N GLY A 229 6.33 -7.27 -9.95
CA GLY A 229 5.07 -6.83 -10.55
C GLY A 229 4.51 -7.85 -11.55
N ALA A 230 5.36 -8.49 -12.36
CA ALA A 230 4.95 -9.56 -13.27
C ALA A 230 4.39 -10.77 -12.50
N ALA A 231 5.07 -11.18 -11.43
CA ALA A 231 4.64 -12.27 -10.57
C ALA A 231 3.30 -11.95 -9.86
N THR A 232 3.18 -10.73 -9.33
CA THR A 232 1.95 -10.25 -8.66
C THR A 232 0.76 -10.30 -9.60
N ARG A 233 0.90 -9.76 -10.82
CA ARG A 233 -0.18 -9.80 -11.84
C ARG A 233 -0.52 -11.22 -12.28
N ALA A 234 0.48 -12.10 -12.43
CA ALA A 234 0.25 -13.51 -12.76
C ALA A 234 -0.52 -14.25 -11.66
N LEU A 235 -0.37 -13.83 -10.40
CA LEU A 235 -1.11 -14.35 -9.25
C LEU A 235 -2.52 -13.73 -9.09
N GLY A 236 -2.88 -12.74 -9.91
CA GLY A 236 -4.19 -12.08 -9.90
C GLY A 236 -4.27 -10.81 -9.04
N GLY A 237 -3.16 -10.31 -8.52
CA GLY A 237 -3.09 -9.03 -7.80
C GLY A 237 -2.94 -7.83 -8.73
N GLY A 238 -3.51 -6.69 -8.35
CA GLY A 238 -3.20 -5.40 -8.96
C GLY A 238 -1.82 -4.91 -8.48
N TYR A 239 -1.03 -4.31 -9.38
CA TYR A 239 0.31 -3.82 -9.05
C TYR A 239 0.61 -2.53 -9.79
N ASP A 240 0.82 -1.46 -9.05
CA ASP A 240 1.09 -0.10 -9.56
C ASP A 240 2.55 0.34 -9.36
N GLY A 241 3.43 -0.60 -8.98
CA GLY A 241 4.83 -0.38 -8.65
C GLY A 241 5.11 -0.57 -7.16
N GLY A 242 6.39 -0.76 -6.85
CA GLY A 242 6.89 -0.91 -5.49
C GLY A 242 8.20 -0.15 -5.30
N LEU A 243 8.73 -0.18 -4.10
CA LEU A 243 10.04 0.36 -3.76
C LEU A 243 11.04 -0.77 -3.59
N VAL A 244 11.96 -0.91 -4.54
CA VAL A 244 13.11 -1.81 -4.41
C VAL A 244 14.36 -0.99 -4.20
N LEU A 245 15.16 -1.35 -3.18
CA LEU A 245 16.40 -0.66 -2.86
C LEU A 245 17.57 -1.65 -2.87
N VAL A 246 18.74 -1.19 -3.36
CA VAL A 246 19.95 -2.02 -3.50
C VAL A 246 21.17 -1.30 -2.92
N GLY A 247 21.99 -2.02 -2.18
CA GLY A 247 23.26 -1.52 -1.64
C GLY A 247 23.07 -0.34 -0.68
N GLU A 248 23.84 0.72 -0.86
CA GLU A 248 23.79 1.93 -0.03
C GLU A 248 22.42 2.63 -0.10
N ALA A 249 21.67 2.50 -1.21
CA ALA A 249 20.33 3.08 -1.31
C ALA A 249 19.39 2.61 -0.19
N THR A 250 19.62 1.42 0.39
CA THR A 250 18.83 0.92 1.52
C THR A 250 19.01 1.75 2.80
N ALA A 251 20.09 2.55 2.92
CA ALA A 251 20.31 3.48 4.04
C ALA A 251 19.33 4.66 4.06
N TYR A 252 18.55 4.84 3.02
CA TYR A 252 17.55 5.90 2.88
C TYR A 252 16.16 5.28 2.79
N PRO A 253 15.19 5.65 3.65
CA PRO A 253 13.86 5.02 3.68
C PRO A 253 13.15 4.94 2.33
N HIS A 254 13.28 5.97 1.49
CA HIS A 254 12.70 6.03 0.14
C HIS A 254 13.77 5.97 -0.97
N GLY A 255 14.97 5.46 -0.63
CA GLY A 255 16.04 5.23 -1.60
C GLY A 255 16.84 6.47 -1.99
N SER A 256 17.61 6.31 -3.07
CA SER A 256 18.51 7.31 -3.61
C SER A 256 18.29 7.42 -5.12
N LYS A 257 18.51 8.63 -5.68
CA LYS A 257 18.51 8.84 -7.13
C LYS A 257 19.79 8.35 -7.82
N LYS A 258 20.83 7.99 -7.03
CA LYS A 258 22.04 7.39 -7.60
C LYS A 258 21.72 5.98 -8.08
N PRO A 259 22.22 5.59 -9.26
CA PRO A 259 22.04 4.23 -9.74
C PRO A 259 22.80 3.24 -8.84
N HIS A 260 22.13 2.18 -8.45
CA HIS A 260 22.71 1.05 -7.73
C HIS A 260 22.29 -0.25 -8.43
N VAL A 261 23.21 -1.20 -8.50
CA VAL A 261 22.95 -2.53 -9.02
C VAL A 261 23.31 -3.58 -7.99
N VAL A 262 22.72 -4.76 -8.11
CA VAL A 262 23.00 -5.88 -7.22
C VAL A 262 24.44 -6.36 -7.42
N GLU A 263 25.20 -6.32 -6.35
CA GLU A 263 26.57 -6.83 -6.26
C GLU A 263 26.69 -7.82 -5.10
N ARG A 264 27.72 -8.64 -5.11
CA ARG A 264 27.96 -9.59 -4.03
C ARG A 264 28.10 -8.88 -2.67
N GLY A 265 27.24 -9.27 -1.71
CA GLY A 265 27.19 -8.66 -0.37
C GLY A 265 26.28 -7.44 -0.27
N SER A 266 25.63 -7.01 -1.37
CA SER A 266 24.64 -5.94 -1.34
C SER A 266 23.47 -6.30 -0.43
N ASN A 267 23.05 -5.35 0.41
CA ASN A 267 21.72 -5.37 0.96
C ASN A 267 20.70 -5.14 -0.17
N VAL A 268 19.66 -5.93 -0.19
CA VAL A 268 18.51 -5.75 -1.08
C VAL A 268 17.26 -5.65 -0.20
N LEU A 269 16.43 -4.66 -0.49
CA LEU A 269 15.17 -4.45 0.19
C LEU A 269 14.05 -4.47 -0.87
N PHE A 270 13.09 -5.35 -0.67
CA PHE A 270 11.80 -5.31 -1.34
C PHE A 270 10.81 -4.61 -0.42
N ASP A 271 10.07 -3.67 -0.93
CA ASP A 271 9.01 -2.95 -0.23
C ASP A 271 7.88 -2.73 -1.22
N CYS A 272 7.04 -3.73 -1.30
CA CYS A 272 6.00 -3.81 -2.32
C CYS A 272 4.72 -4.37 -1.71
N GLY A 273 3.62 -4.01 -2.36
CA GLY A 273 2.31 -4.53 -2.05
C GLY A 273 1.55 -4.90 -3.32
N CYS A 274 0.34 -5.31 -3.14
CA CYS A 274 -0.62 -5.45 -4.22
C CYS A 274 -2.03 -5.10 -3.76
N SER A 275 -2.95 -4.98 -4.71
CA SER A 275 -4.35 -4.78 -4.40
C SER A 275 -5.21 -5.97 -4.85
N VAL A 276 -6.23 -6.29 -4.05
CA VAL A 276 -7.31 -7.22 -4.39
C VAL A 276 -8.63 -6.50 -4.19
N HIS A 277 -9.35 -6.27 -5.27
CA HIS A 277 -10.60 -5.49 -5.26
C HIS A 277 -10.47 -4.14 -4.53
N GLY A 278 -9.33 -3.45 -4.74
CA GLY A 278 -9.03 -2.15 -4.13
C GLY A 278 -8.44 -2.20 -2.72
N TYR A 279 -8.34 -3.37 -2.06
CA TYR A 279 -7.73 -3.52 -0.73
C TYR A 279 -6.25 -3.89 -0.85
N GLN A 280 -5.42 -3.18 -0.10
CA GLN A 280 -3.96 -3.19 -0.21
C GLN A 280 -3.29 -4.15 0.78
N SER A 281 -2.10 -4.61 0.40
CA SER A 281 -1.07 -5.12 1.29
C SER A 281 0.18 -4.25 1.18
N ASP A 282 1.03 -4.31 2.20
CA ASP A 282 2.31 -3.60 2.26
C ASP A 282 3.31 -4.44 3.02
N ILE A 283 4.40 -4.85 2.36
CA ILE A 283 5.34 -5.83 2.92
C ILE A 283 6.77 -5.49 2.51
N SER A 284 7.65 -5.33 3.50
CA SER A 284 9.08 -5.17 3.24
C SER A 284 9.88 -6.39 3.66
N ARG A 285 10.86 -6.75 2.83
CA ARG A 285 11.84 -7.82 3.10
C ARG A 285 13.25 -7.34 2.80
N SER A 286 14.15 -7.52 3.76
CA SER A 286 15.57 -7.19 3.60
C SER A 286 16.43 -8.44 3.70
N PHE A 287 17.39 -8.60 2.78
CA PHE A 287 18.34 -9.71 2.72
C PHE A 287 19.68 -9.29 2.13
N VAL A 288 20.69 -10.15 2.22
CA VAL A 288 22.00 -9.94 1.59
C VAL A 288 22.12 -10.87 0.38
N TRP A 289 22.49 -10.29 -0.77
CA TRP A 289 22.60 -11.07 -1.99
C TRP A 289 24.01 -11.63 -2.21
N GLY A 290 24.11 -12.91 -2.59
CA GLY A 290 25.33 -13.55 -3.11
C GLY A 290 26.46 -13.78 -2.12
N ALA A 291 26.28 -13.43 -0.84
CA ALA A 291 27.24 -13.65 0.24
C ALA A 291 26.51 -13.90 1.56
N ASP A 292 27.22 -14.43 2.55
CA ASP A 292 26.73 -14.46 3.92
C ASP A 292 26.64 -13.03 4.47
N ALA A 293 25.58 -12.76 5.26
CA ALA A 293 25.44 -11.48 5.92
C ALA A 293 26.59 -11.26 6.90
N THR A 294 27.17 -10.06 6.88
CA THR A 294 28.17 -9.64 7.86
C THR A 294 27.60 -9.67 9.28
N PRO A 295 28.42 -9.75 10.33
CA PRO A 295 27.92 -9.68 11.72
C PRO A 295 27.13 -8.39 12.00
N GLU A 296 27.47 -7.26 11.36
CA GLU A 296 26.74 -5.99 11.50
C GLU A 296 25.37 -6.07 10.83
N GLN A 297 25.28 -6.56 9.59
CA GLN A 297 24.02 -6.75 8.86
C GLN A 297 23.07 -7.69 9.61
N ARG A 298 23.57 -8.81 10.10
CA ARG A 298 22.79 -9.79 10.86
C ARG A 298 22.24 -9.20 12.16
N ARG A 299 23.11 -8.53 12.94
CA ARG A 299 22.69 -7.86 14.18
C ARG A 299 21.61 -6.81 13.94
N VAL A 300 21.79 -5.94 12.93
CA VAL A 300 20.79 -4.91 12.60
C VAL A 300 19.47 -5.54 12.17
N TRP A 301 19.51 -6.59 11.36
CA TRP A 301 18.33 -7.32 10.95
C TRP A 301 17.58 -7.91 12.15
N GLU A 302 18.29 -8.57 13.06
CA GLU A 302 17.72 -9.16 14.29
C GLU A 302 17.08 -8.08 15.19
N GLN A 303 17.68 -6.90 15.28
CA GLN A 303 17.16 -5.78 16.03
C GLN A 303 15.89 -5.20 15.37
N VAL A 304 15.82 -5.13 14.05
CA VAL A 304 14.59 -4.73 13.33
C VAL A 304 13.49 -5.78 13.54
N ALA A 305 13.80 -7.07 13.41
CA ALA A 305 12.85 -8.16 13.68
C ALA A 305 12.34 -8.13 15.14
N ALA A 306 13.21 -7.81 16.09
CA ALA A 306 12.80 -7.59 17.47
C ALA A 306 11.92 -6.34 17.62
N GLY A 307 12.16 -5.29 16.84
CA GLY A 307 11.31 -4.10 16.77
C GLY A 307 9.89 -4.41 16.35
N GLN A 308 9.70 -5.23 15.30
CA GLN A 308 8.38 -5.69 14.88
C GLN A 308 7.65 -6.46 16.01
N LYS A 309 8.35 -7.35 16.71
CA LYS A 309 7.78 -8.11 17.84
C LYS A 309 7.39 -7.19 18.99
N ILE A 310 8.21 -6.18 19.30
CA ILE A 310 7.92 -5.17 20.33
C ILE A 310 6.66 -4.39 19.96
N ALA A 311 6.52 -3.97 18.70
CA ALA A 311 5.33 -3.29 18.21
C ALA A 311 4.06 -4.13 18.40
N MET A 312 4.09 -5.42 18.06
CA MET A 312 2.96 -6.34 18.26
C MET A 312 2.60 -6.52 19.73
N VAL A 313 3.59 -6.60 20.62
CA VAL A 313 3.32 -6.70 22.08
C VAL A 313 2.72 -5.41 22.62
N ALA A 314 3.13 -4.25 22.10
CA ALA A 314 2.64 -2.94 22.51
C ALA A 314 1.24 -2.64 21.95
N ALA A 315 0.87 -3.19 20.79
CA ALA A 315 -0.41 -2.99 20.13
C ALA A 315 -1.55 -3.71 20.88
N ARG A 316 -2.12 -3.06 21.91
CA ARG A 316 -3.20 -3.61 22.72
C ARG A 316 -4.47 -2.79 22.56
N VAL A 317 -5.61 -3.48 22.50
CA VAL A 317 -6.93 -2.83 22.46
C VAL A 317 -7.08 -1.81 23.59
N GLY A 318 -7.55 -0.60 23.24
CA GLY A 318 -7.74 0.51 24.18
C GLY A 318 -6.51 1.33 24.50
N ARG A 319 -5.29 0.92 24.08
CA ARG A 319 -4.08 1.71 24.24
C ARG A 319 -4.00 2.77 23.12
N PRO A 320 -3.39 3.94 23.36
CA PRO A 320 -3.08 4.90 22.29
C PRO A 320 -2.19 4.28 21.22
N ALA A 321 -2.47 4.55 19.95
CA ALA A 321 -1.69 4.02 18.82
C ALA A 321 -0.21 4.48 18.88
N GLY A 322 0.05 5.69 19.36
CA GLY A 322 1.41 6.21 19.54
C GLY A 322 2.26 5.41 20.52
N SER A 323 1.64 4.70 21.49
CA SER A 323 2.38 3.86 22.42
C SER A 323 3.12 2.70 21.77
N VAL A 324 2.75 2.33 20.54
CA VAL A 324 3.46 1.30 19.75
C VAL A 324 4.79 1.84 19.27
N ASP A 325 4.79 3.03 18.69
CA ASP A 325 6.02 3.73 18.24
C ASP A 325 6.95 4.03 19.42
N ASP A 326 6.41 4.50 20.54
CA ASP A 326 7.17 4.77 21.75
C ASP A 326 7.92 3.53 22.26
N ALA A 327 7.27 2.36 22.23
CA ALA A 327 7.88 1.11 22.69
C ALA A 327 9.07 0.68 21.79
N VAL A 328 8.92 0.79 20.46
CA VAL A 328 9.97 0.48 19.49
C VAL A 328 11.14 1.46 19.65
N ARG A 329 10.87 2.77 19.69
CA ARG A 329 11.93 3.80 19.86
C ARG A 329 12.66 3.65 21.16
N ALA A 330 11.99 3.33 22.25
CA ALA A 330 12.63 3.07 23.53
C ALA A 330 13.60 1.87 23.47
N ALA A 331 13.25 0.80 22.74
CA ALA A 331 14.15 -0.33 22.51
C ALA A 331 15.36 0.07 21.65
N TYR A 332 15.12 0.78 20.55
CA TYR A 332 16.19 1.23 19.65
C TYR A 332 17.17 2.18 20.35
N THR A 333 16.67 3.08 21.20
CA THR A 333 17.53 3.96 22.01
C THR A 333 18.41 3.16 22.97
N ARG A 334 17.90 2.12 23.62
CA ARG A 334 18.72 1.23 24.47
C ARG A 334 19.78 0.48 23.68
N TRP A 335 19.58 0.23 22.39
CA TRP A 335 20.57 -0.40 21.52
C TRP A 335 21.54 0.59 20.88
N GLY A 336 21.46 1.88 21.23
CA GLY A 336 22.38 2.93 20.78
C GLY A 336 21.93 3.63 19.49
N TYR A 337 20.67 3.50 19.06
CA TYR A 337 20.10 4.20 17.92
C TYR A 337 19.26 5.41 18.33
N GLY A 338 19.23 6.43 17.49
CA GLY A 338 18.48 7.65 17.78
C GLY A 338 19.21 8.60 18.73
N PRO A 339 18.50 9.25 19.69
CA PRO A 339 17.10 9.13 20.08
C PRO A 339 16.09 9.78 19.11
N GLY A 340 14.84 9.43 19.27
CA GLY A 340 13.74 9.95 18.45
C GLY A 340 13.92 9.57 16.98
N TYR A 341 13.95 10.57 16.09
CA TYR A 341 14.10 10.38 14.64
C TYR A 341 15.54 10.53 14.15
N LYS A 342 16.51 10.69 15.06
CA LYS A 342 17.93 10.85 14.69
C LYS A 342 18.50 9.58 14.10
N LEU A 343 19.37 9.74 13.10
CA LEU A 343 20.16 8.67 12.51
C LEU A 343 21.53 8.53 13.23
N PRO A 344 22.11 7.33 13.27
CA PRO A 344 21.54 6.06 12.83
C PRO A 344 20.34 5.63 13.68
N GLY A 345 19.31 5.06 13.04
CA GLY A 345 18.09 4.64 13.76
C GLY A 345 16.83 4.67 12.91
N LEU A 346 15.67 4.74 13.56
CA LEU A 346 14.34 4.82 12.95
C LEU A 346 13.96 6.27 12.65
N SER A 347 14.06 6.68 11.39
CA SER A 347 13.81 8.06 10.96
C SER A 347 12.37 8.36 10.54
N HIS A 348 11.48 7.37 10.55
CA HIS A 348 10.06 7.50 10.24
C HIS A 348 9.18 6.85 11.32
N ARG A 349 7.88 6.86 11.16
CA ARG A 349 6.91 6.19 12.05
C ARG A 349 7.10 4.67 12.05
N THR A 350 6.65 4.00 13.11
CA THR A 350 6.70 2.53 13.21
C THR A 350 5.67 1.84 12.29
N GLY A 351 4.63 2.56 11.88
CA GLY A 351 3.63 2.04 10.96
C GLY A 351 2.51 3.03 10.69
N HIS A 352 1.61 2.67 9.82
CA HIS A 352 0.45 3.48 9.39
C HIS A 352 -0.79 2.60 9.24
N GLY A 353 -1.96 3.25 9.24
CA GLY A 353 -3.20 2.58 8.85
C GLY A 353 -3.14 2.16 7.38
N ILE A 354 -3.78 1.05 7.06
CA ILE A 354 -3.86 0.51 5.69
C ILE A 354 -5.25 -0.04 5.42
N GLY A 355 -5.67 -0.02 4.16
CA GLY A 355 -6.96 -0.52 3.71
C GLY A 355 -7.12 -0.42 2.22
N MET A 356 -8.00 0.46 1.73
CA MET A 356 -8.12 0.77 0.31
C MET A 356 -7.03 1.73 -0.20
N GLU A 357 -6.31 2.39 0.71
CA GLU A 357 -5.08 3.11 0.43
C GLU A 357 -3.95 2.47 1.22
N ILE A 358 -2.72 2.51 0.68
CA ILE A 358 -1.53 2.03 1.39
C ILE A 358 -1.39 2.82 2.70
N HIS A 359 -1.49 4.15 2.63
CA HIS A 359 -1.44 5.01 3.79
C HIS A 359 -2.83 5.53 4.15
N GLU A 360 -3.45 4.95 5.18
CA GLU A 360 -4.69 5.46 5.78
C GLU A 360 -4.41 6.06 7.18
N PRO A 361 -5.15 7.07 7.63
CA PRO A 361 -5.16 7.44 9.04
C PRO A 361 -5.75 6.29 9.87
N ILE A 362 -5.28 6.07 11.08
CA ILE A 362 -4.27 6.76 11.89
C ILE A 362 -2.89 6.12 11.72
N ASN A 363 -1.85 6.76 12.30
CA ASN A 363 -0.48 6.22 12.26
C ASN A 363 -0.05 5.64 13.62
N LEU A 364 0.87 4.67 13.59
CA LEU A 364 1.64 4.25 14.77
C LEU A 364 2.85 5.18 14.90
N VAL A 365 2.63 6.35 15.50
CA VAL A 365 3.60 7.44 15.61
C VAL A 365 3.49 8.10 16.99
N HIS A 366 4.62 8.55 17.53
CA HIS A 366 4.65 9.27 18.80
C HIS A 366 3.57 10.37 18.88
N GLY A 367 2.83 10.40 19.98
CA GLY A 367 1.78 11.40 20.21
C GLY A 367 0.41 11.08 19.61
N GLU A 368 0.25 10.01 18.81
CA GLU A 368 -1.08 9.60 18.34
C GLU A 368 -1.91 9.05 19.50
N THR A 369 -3.04 9.72 19.81
CA THR A 369 -3.89 9.44 20.95
C THR A 369 -5.07 8.52 20.69
N THR A 370 -5.38 8.26 19.40
CA THR A 370 -6.48 7.37 19.02
C THR A 370 -6.26 5.99 19.61
N ARG A 371 -7.30 5.47 20.27
CA ARG A 371 -7.22 4.18 20.92
C ARG A 371 -7.39 3.05 19.91
N LEU A 372 -6.49 2.06 19.98
CA LEU A 372 -6.56 0.85 19.17
C LEU A 372 -7.85 0.08 19.45
N ALA A 373 -8.56 -0.32 18.40
CA ALA A 373 -9.82 -1.04 18.47
C ALA A 373 -9.84 -2.22 17.50
N PRO A 374 -10.63 -3.28 17.78
CA PRO A 374 -10.82 -4.39 16.84
C PRO A 374 -11.28 -3.90 15.46
N GLY A 375 -10.73 -4.50 14.40
CA GLY A 375 -10.97 -4.13 13.01
C GLY A 375 -10.04 -3.04 12.44
N MET A 376 -9.22 -2.39 13.27
CA MET A 376 -8.17 -1.51 12.76
C MET A 376 -7.05 -2.35 12.11
N CYS A 377 -6.54 -1.88 10.97
CA CYS A 377 -5.44 -2.52 10.22
C CYS A 377 -4.28 -1.54 10.07
N PHE A 378 -3.05 -2.06 10.20
CA PHE A 378 -1.83 -1.27 10.19
C PHE A 378 -0.70 -2.00 9.49
N SER A 379 0.25 -1.24 8.91
CA SER A 379 1.62 -1.73 8.70
C SER A 379 2.35 -1.79 10.05
N ASN A 380 3.38 -2.64 10.12
CA ASN A 380 4.37 -2.68 11.20
C ASN A 380 5.74 -2.79 10.53
N GLU A 381 6.38 -1.61 10.34
CA GLU A 381 7.51 -1.40 9.44
C GLU A 381 8.75 -0.74 10.11
N PRO A 382 9.14 -1.12 11.31
CA PRO A 382 10.31 -0.50 11.91
C PRO A 382 11.56 -0.76 11.06
N GLY A 383 12.39 0.29 10.87
CA GLY A 383 13.66 0.18 10.17
C GLY A 383 14.81 0.72 11.00
N ILE A 384 16.02 0.29 10.68
CA ILE A 384 17.28 0.88 11.17
C ILE A 384 18.13 1.25 9.96
N TYR A 385 18.44 2.54 9.85
CA TYR A 385 19.17 3.12 8.73
C TYR A 385 20.54 3.62 9.21
N LEU A 386 21.60 3.17 8.55
CA LEU A 386 22.99 3.50 8.83
C LEU A 386 23.55 4.32 7.66
N PRO A 387 23.53 5.67 7.71
CA PRO A 387 23.99 6.52 6.61
C PRO A 387 25.40 6.15 6.12
N GLY A 388 25.54 6.08 4.79
CA GLY A 388 26.82 5.69 4.15
C GLY A 388 27.15 4.20 4.21
N LYS A 389 26.22 3.37 4.72
CA LYS A 389 26.40 1.92 4.79
C LYS A 389 25.20 1.18 4.18
N PHE A 390 24.16 0.96 4.95
CA PHE A 390 22.94 0.24 4.56
C PHE A 390 21.79 0.54 5.52
N GLY A 391 20.60 0.11 5.15
CA GLY A 391 19.42 0.05 6.02
C GLY A 391 18.72 -1.30 5.93
N ILE A 392 18.00 -1.62 6.99
CA ILE A 392 17.13 -2.79 7.09
C ILE A 392 15.73 -2.29 7.45
N ARG A 393 14.73 -2.71 6.68
CA ARG A 393 13.31 -2.60 7.03
C ARG A 393 12.67 -3.97 6.88
N LEU A 394 11.89 -4.35 7.87
CA LEU A 394 11.01 -5.50 7.81
C LEU A 394 9.60 -4.98 8.05
N GLU A 395 8.68 -5.40 7.22
CA GLU A 395 7.31 -4.95 7.29
C GLU A 395 6.34 -6.07 7.01
N ASP A 396 5.34 -6.14 7.85
CA ASP A 396 4.17 -6.98 7.68
C ASP A 396 2.95 -6.22 8.16
N CYS A 397 1.82 -6.37 7.47
CA CYS A 397 0.58 -5.81 7.93
C CYS A 397 -0.07 -6.69 8.99
N PHE A 398 -0.81 -6.04 9.90
CA PHE A 398 -1.60 -6.73 10.93
C PHE A 398 -2.96 -6.05 11.14
N HIS A 399 -3.90 -6.79 11.69
CA HIS A 399 -5.18 -6.23 12.14
C HIS A 399 -5.39 -6.48 13.62
N MET A 400 -6.12 -5.57 14.27
CA MET A 400 -6.54 -5.72 15.64
C MET A 400 -7.75 -6.64 15.73
N THR A 401 -7.67 -7.66 16.59
CA THR A 401 -8.81 -8.47 17.01
C THR A 401 -9.22 -8.13 18.45
N ALA A 402 -10.32 -8.66 18.94
CA ALA A 402 -10.69 -8.51 20.36
C ALA A 402 -9.63 -9.07 21.31
N ALA A 403 -8.86 -10.09 20.89
CA ALA A 403 -7.78 -10.71 21.64
C ALA A 403 -6.42 -10.01 21.49
N GLY A 404 -6.30 -9.01 20.59
CA GLY A 404 -5.06 -8.31 20.28
C GLY A 404 -4.71 -8.36 18.79
N PRO A 405 -3.48 -7.98 18.41
CA PRO A 405 -3.05 -7.91 17.03
C PRO A 405 -2.83 -9.30 16.41
N ARG A 406 -3.16 -9.44 15.13
CA ARG A 406 -2.94 -10.64 14.34
C ARG A 406 -2.32 -10.26 13.00
N TRP A 407 -1.23 -10.90 12.62
CA TRP A 407 -0.57 -10.73 11.34
C TRP A 407 -1.43 -11.19 10.16
N PHE A 408 -1.29 -10.52 9.02
CA PHE A 408 -1.76 -11.01 7.71
C PHE A 408 -0.75 -11.95 7.05
N SER A 409 0.56 -11.73 7.29
CA SER A 409 1.64 -12.55 6.77
C SER A 409 2.52 -13.08 7.90
N THR A 410 3.31 -14.10 7.63
CA THR A 410 4.31 -14.56 8.59
C THR A 410 5.59 -13.76 8.41
N PRO A 411 6.09 -13.04 9.43
CA PRO A 411 7.38 -12.38 9.38
C PRO A 411 8.52 -13.36 9.02
N PRO A 412 9.58 -12.89 8.35
CA PRO A 412 10.69 -13.75 7.92
C PRO A 412 11.44 -14.35 9.11
N ALA A 413 11.96 -15.56 8.91
CA ALA A 413 12.65 -16.30 9.98
C ALA A 413 14.07 -15.76 10.24
N SER A 414 14.78 -15.32 9.19
CA SER A 414 16.14 -14.78 9.27
C SER A 414 16.47 -13.94 8.03
N ILE A 415 17.60 -13.23 8.08
CA ILE A 415 18.12 -12.48 6.93
C ILE A 415 18.46 -13.41 5.73
N ASP A 416 18.71 -14.69 6.01
CA ASP A 416 19.06 -15.70 5.00
C ASP A 416 17.81 -16.38 4.40
N LEU A 417 16.66 -16.24 5.05
CA LEU A 417 15.34 -16.76 4.65
C LEU A 417 14.30 -15.64 4.71
N PRO A 418 14.35 -14.68 3.77
CA PRO A 418 13.54 -13.45 3.86
C PRO A 418 12.06 -13.66 3.50
N VAL A 419 11.66 -14.84 2.95
CA VAL A 419 10.28 -15.12 2.50
C VAL A 419 9.85 -16.56 2.78
#